data_2c3a0b3eda8a8b6b46bc64fbaf00dbae
#
_entry.id   2c3a0b3eda8a8b6b46bc64fbaf00dbae
#
_cell.length_a   1.000
_cell.length_b   1.000
_cell.length_c   1.000
_cell.angle_alpha   90.00
_cell.angle_beta   90.00
_cell.angle_gamma   90.00
#
_symmetry.space_group_name_H-M   'P 1'
#
loop_
_entity.id
_entity.type
_entity.pdbx_description
1 polymer ?
#
loop_
_entity_poly.entity_id
_entity_poly.type
_entity_poly.pdbx_seq_one_letter_code
_entity_poly.pdbx_strand_id
1 'polypeptide(L)'
;MIPTPINKKVMETPVYKKFIPSDRTVPQFTFTRTPVSLLTSYYDFMIGSYNGMPVQVIPDNVTGGGGYFLTYHGRRYATGTRRMFYAYLDADGTVLVNNEITSVVNNEGYGTVAVDPVSGKPFYAWHCNADTDLEMEVQFTVDQFYEGIYGLFLDTETVIDNPITVSATTDNEFIWPTAVIGPSPFPNKRRIYIIARNSVTHTYGPSENPIIAYADFGEN
;
A
#
# COMPACT_ATOMS: atom_id res chain seq x y z
N MET A 1 -13.20 -19.09 -46.34
CA MET A 1 -13.43 -19.64 -44.99
C MET A 1 -14.31 -18.64 -44.26
N ILE A 2 -15.54 -19.01 -43.94
CA ILE A 2 -16.48 -18.14 -43.24
C ILE A 2 -16.18 -18.35 -41.73
N PRO A 3 -15.89 -17.31 -40.95
CA PRO A 3 -15.61 -17.48 -39.55
C PRO A 3 -16.86 -17.95 -38.79
N THR A 4 -16.71 -18.98 -38.00
CA THR A 4 -17.76 -19.53 -37.14
C THR A 4 -18.24 -18.45 -36.15
N PRO A 5 -19.53 -18.23 -35.98
CA PRO A 5 -20.01 -17.21 -35.09
C PRO A 5 -19.63 -17.58 -33.64
N ILE A 6 -19.00 -16.65 -32.94
CA ILE A 6 -18.74 -16.78 -31.53
C ILE A 6 -20.06 -16.79 -30.80
N ASN A 7 -20.40 -17.90 -30.18
CA ASN A 7 -21.59 -18.00 -29.31
C ASN A 7 -21.47 -16.92 -28.20
N LYS A 8 -22.30 -15.91 -28.29
CA LYS A 8 -22.48 -14.96 -27.19
C LYS A 8 -23.00 -15.75 -26.00
N LYS A 9 -22.15 -15.88 -24.99
CA LYS A 9 -22.56 -16.37 -23.68
C LYS A 9 -23.68 -15.45 -23.18
N VAL A 10 -24.89 -15.98 -23.09
CA VAL A 10 -26.02 -15.26 -22.48
C VAL A 10 -25.60 -15.00 -21.04
N MET A 11 -25.43 -13.73 -20.67
CA MET A 11 -25.22 -13.36 -19.29
C MET A 11 -26.49 -13.70 -18.53
N GLU A 12 -26.43 -14.73 -17.71
CA GLU A 12 -27.50 -15.05 -16.78
C GLU A 12 -27.75 -13.83 -15.89
N THR A 13 -28.98 -13.39 -15.81
CA THR A 13 -29.36 -12.31 -14.90
C THR A 13 -28.98 -12.73 -13.49
N PRO A 14 -28.21 -11.93 -12.74
CA PRO A 14 -27.83 -12.31 -11.39
C PRO A 14 -29.09 -12.53 -10.56
N VAL A 15 -29.29 -13.75 -10.09
CA VAL A 15 -30.35 -14.02 -9.12
C VAL A 15 -29.90 -13.43 -7.79
N TYR A 16 -30.36 -12.23 -7.48
CA TYR A 16 -30.16 -11.64 -6.17
C TYR A 16 -30.85 -12.51 -5.12
N LYS A 17 -30.08 -13.32 -4.41
CA LYS A 17 -30.58 -13.97 -3.21
C LYS A 17 -31.02 -12.88 -2.26
N LYS A 18 -32.31 -12.86 -1.94
CA LYS A 18 -32.84 -11.94 -0.93
C LYS A 18 -32.00 -12.07 0.33
N PHE A 19 -31.33 -10.99 0.73
CA PHE A 19 -30.57 -10.96 1.96
C PHE A 19 -31.56 -11.18 3.11
N ILE A 20 -31.52 -12.35 3.72
CA ILE A 20 -32.22 -12.60 4.97
C ILE A 20 -31.26 -12.15 6.06
N PRO A 21 -31.61 -11.08 6.81
CA PRO A 21 -30.78 -10.69 7.95
C PRO A 21 -30.64 -11.92 8.85
N SER A 22 -29.43 -12.38 9.03
CA SER A 22 -29.20 -13.44 10.04
C SER A 22 -29.28 -12.77 11.40
N ASP A 23 -30.00 -13.34 12.33
CA ASP A 23 -30.00 -12.95 13.76
C ASP A 23 -28.64 -13.23 14.43
N ARG A 24 -27.56 -13.05 13.66
CA ARG A 24 -26.20 -13.18 14.21
C ARG A 24 -25.98 -12.01 15.15
N THR A 25 -26.12 -12.27 16.41
CA THR A 25 -25.58 -11.38 17.43
C THR A 25 -24.09 -11.26 17.19
N VAL A 26 -23.60 -10.03 17.11
CA VAL A 26 -22.16 -9.79 17.07
C VAL A 26 -21.56 -10.47 18.30
N PRO A 27 -20.58 -11.35 18.16
CA PRO A 27 -19.94 -11.97 19.31
C PRO A 27 -19.46 -10.91 20.27
N GLN A 28 -19.74 -11.10 21.56
CA GLN A 28 -19.18 -10.21 22.56
C GLN A 28 -17.65 -10.35 22.53
N PHE A 29 -16.99 -9.22 22.47
CA PHE A 29 -15.53 -9.15 22.54
C PHE A 29 -15.12 -8.19 23.62
N THR A 30 -13.94 -8.42 24.16
CA THR A 30 -13.27 -7.48 25.09
C THR A 30 -11.89 -7.18 24.52
N PHE A 31 -11.47 -5.93 24.66
CA PHE A 31 -10.10 -5.60 24.33
C PHE A 31 -9.17 -6.22 25.38
N THR A 32 -8.21 -7.01 24.95
CA THR A 32 -7.16 -7.53 25.83
C THR A 32 -6.18 -6.44 26.25
N ARG A 33 -6.11 -5.36 25.47
CA ARG A 33 -5.34 -4.14 25.77
C ARG A 33 -6.17 -2.91 25.47
N THR A 34 -5.90 -1.83 26.20
CA THR A 34 -6.46 -0.51 25.89
C THR A 34 -5.90 -0.03 24.55
N PRO A 35 -6.76 0.40 23.62
CA PRO A 35 -6.32 0.99 22.37
C PRO A 35 -5.39 2.18 22.60
N VAL A 36 -4.33 2.27 21.80
CA VAL A 36 -3.34 3.36 21.84
C VAL A 36 -3.51 4.20 20.58
N SER A 37 -3.56 5.52 20.75
CA SER A 37 -3.59 6.45 19.62
C SER A 37 -2.20 6.55 18.99
N LEU A 38 -2.11 6.32 17.69
CA LEU A 38 -0.89 6.54 16.89
C LEU A 38 -0.79 7.98 16.41
N LEU A 39 -1.90 8.57 15.99
CA LEU A 39 -1.94 9.92 15.43
C LEU A 39 -3.34 10.53 15.63
N THR A 40 -3.38 11.82 15.95
CA THR A 40 -4.57 12.63 15.75
C THR A 40 -4.41 13.37 14.43
N SER A 41 -5.32 13.16 13.49
CA SER A 41 -5.22 13.67 12.13
C SER A 41 -6.34 14.62 11.78
N TYR A 42 -6.02 15.66 11.03
CA TYR A 42 -6.98 16.53 10.34
C TYR A 42 -7.44 15.98 8.98
N TYR A 43 -7.06 14.75 8.66
CA TYR A 43 -7.47 14.05 7.46
C TYR A 43 -8.13 12.72 7.86
N ASP A 44 -9.32 12.45 7.39
CA ASP A 44 -10.22 11.41 7.90
C ASP A 44 -10.13 10.06 7.17
N PHE A 45 -9.35 9.96 6.08
CA PHE A 45 -9.15 8.70 5.33
C PHE A 45 -7.82 8.02 5.68
N MET A 46 -7.47 7.93 6.94
CA MET A 46 -6.16 7.42 7.37
C MET A 46 -5.95 5.94 7.02
N ILE A 47 -6.97 5.11 7.25
CA ILE A 47 -7.02 3.71 6.88
C ILE A 47 -8.41 3.46 6.32
N GLY A 48 -8.49 3.07 5.07
CA GLY A 48 -9.76 2.87 4.39
C GLY A 48 -9.68 1.77 3.35
N SER A 49 -10.76 1.56 2.62
CA SER A 49 -10.90 0.53 1.59
C SER A 49 -9.92 0.69 0.42
N TYR A 50 -9.31 1.84 0.27
CA TYR A 50 -8.33 2.13 -0.79
C TYR A 50 -6.88 1.93 -0.36
N ASN A 51 -6.63 1.67 0.91
CA ASN A 51 -5.30 1.27 1.35
C ASN A 51 -5.09 -0.19 0.97
N GLY A 52 -4.04 -0.47 0.26
CA GLY A 52 -3.53 -1.81 0.10
C GLY A 52 -3.19 -2.40 1.47
N MET A 53 -2.28 -3.23 1.64
CA MET A 53 -1.94 -3.88 2.91
C MET A 53 -1.33 -2.90 3.94
N PRO A 54 -2.11 -2.19 4.77
CA PRO A 54 -1.57 -1.19 5.70
C PRO A 54 -0.95 -1.80 6.96
N VAL A 55 -1.17 -3.08 7.20
CA VAL A 55 -0.66 -3.83 8.36
C VAL A 55 -0.09 -5.15 7.88
N GLN A 56 1.11 -5.49 8.34
CA GLN A 56 1.76 -6.77 8.08
C GLN A 56 2.34 -7.35 9.37
N VAL A 57 2.13 -8.64 9.55
CA VAL A 57 2.74 -9.39 10.64
C VAL A 57 4.18 -9.73 10.28
N ILE A 58 5.08 -9.56 11.23
CA ILE A 58 6.47 -9.99 11.10
C ILE A 58 6.52 -11.51 11.36
N PRO A 59 7.13 -12.31 10.47
CA PRO A 59 7.22 -13.75 10.67
C PRO A 59 7.86 -14.12 12.02
N ASP A 60 7.34 -15.14 12.68
CA ASP A 60 7.80 -15.55 14.03
C ASP A 60 9.27 -16.01 14.07
N ASN A 61 9.80 -16.45 12.95
CA ASN A 61 11.14 -17.01 12.81
C ASN A 61 12.25 -15.97 12.56
N VAL A 62 11.90 -14.69 12.54
CA VAL A 62 12.85 -13.58 12.32
C VAL A 62 12.88 -12.66 13.52
N THR A 63 13.87 -11.77 13.58
CA THR A 63 14.00 -10.75 14.63
C THR A 63 12.74 -9.86 14.65
N GLY A 64 12.18 -9.63 15.83
CA GLY A 64 10.91 -8.92 15.99
C GLY A 64 9.69 -9.74 15.61
N GLY A 65 9.85 -11.06 15.46
CA GLY A 65 8.81 -11.99 15.05
C GLY A 65 7.54 -11.92 15.88
N GLY A 66 6.40 -12.07 15.23
CA GLY A 66 5.08 -11.89 15.82
C GLY A 66 4.69 -10.43 16.05
N GLY A 67 5.58 -9.46 15.81
CA GLY A 67 5.27 -8.04 15.81
C GLY A 67 4.59 -7.59 14.53
N TYR A 68 4.38 -6.28 14.40
CA TYR A 68 3.61 -5.71 13.30
C TYR A 68 4.29 -4.46 12.74
N PHE A 69 4.33 -4.37 11.41
CA PHE A 69 4.57 -3.12 10.72
C PHE A 69 3.24 -2.53 10.23
N LEU A 70 3.06 -1.25 10.48
CA LEU A 70 1.93 -0.48 10.00
C LEU A 70 2.41 0.65 9.11
N THR A 71 1.60 0.98 8.10
CA THR A 71 1.72 2.24 7.38
C THR A 71 0.36 2.91 7.29
N TYR A 72 0.34 4.20 7.41
CA TYR A 72 -0.86 5.00 7.31
C TYR A 72 -0.50 6.43 6.90
N HIS A 73 -1.46 7.17 6.44
CA HIS A 73 -1.25 8.57 6.12
C HIS A 73 -2.10 9.46 7.01
N GLY A 74 -1.67 10.68 7.19
CA GLY A 74 -2.38 11.63 8.01
C GLY A 74 -1.88 13.06 7.80
N ARG A 75 -2.58 13.99 8.38
CA ARG A 75 -2.22 15.41 8.38
C ARG A 75 -2.20 15.91 9.82
N ARG A 76 -1.02 16.27 10.32
CA ARG A 76 -0.84 16.70 11.72
C ARG A 76 -1.49 18.05 12.03
N TYR A 77 -1.63 18.92 11.02
CA TYR A 77 -2.12 20.28 11.17
C TYR A 77 -3.32 20.53 10.27
N ALA A 78 -4.17 21.47 10.63
CA ALA A 78 -5.34 21.84 9.84
C ALA A 78 -4.99 22.31 8.42
N THR A 79 -3.82 22.91 8.27
CA THR A 79 -3.23 23.29 7.00
C THR A 79 -1.95 22.50 6.76
N GLY A 80 -1.64 22.20 5.51
CA GLY A 80 -0.45 21.43 5.14
C GLY A 80 -0.79 20.19 4.32
N THR A 81 0.25 19.46 3.94
CA THR A 81 0.15 18.25 3.15
C THR A 81 -0.11 17.03 4.02
N ARG A 82 -0.68 15.99 3.42
CA ARG A 82 -0.71 14.65 4.01
C ARG A 82 0.70 14.07 3.99
N ARG A 83 0.99 13.25 5.01
CA ARG A 83 2.29 12.61 5.17
C ARG A 83 2.07 11.12 5.35
N MET A 84 3.05 10.33 4.90
CA MET A 84 3.11 8.91 5.21
C MET A 84 3.81 8.68 6.55
N PHE A 85 3.20 7.83 7.35
CA PHE A 85 3.71 7.37 8.63
C PHE A 85 3.94 5.86 8.62
N TYR A 86 4.84 5.43 9.45
CA TYR A 86 4.98 4.03 9.80
C TYR A 86 4.93 3.87 11.31
N ALA A 87 4.54 2.68 11.74
CA ALA A 87 4.69 2.26 13.11
C ALA A 87 5.21 0.82 13.17
N TYR A 88 6.06 0.57 14.15
CA TYR A 88 6.46 -0.78 14.52
C TYR A 88 5.92 -1.09 15.91
N LEU A 89 5.25 -2.23 16.02
CA LEU A 89 4.71 -2.75 17.26
C LEU A 89 5.36 -4.12 17.53
N ASP A 90 5.67 -4.37 18.80
CA ASP A 90 6.10 -5.70 19.22
C ASP A 90 4.93 -6.73 19.17
N ALA A 91 5.26 -7.99 19.44
CA ALA A 91 4.29 -9.08 19.45
C ALA A 91 3.13 -8.85 20.44
N ASP A 92 3.38 -8.10 21.48
CA ASP A 92 2.36 -7.71 22.46
C ASP A 92 1.51 -6.52 22.00
N GLY A 93 1.85 -5.88 20.88
CA GLY A 93 1.18 -4.69 20.37
C GLY A 93 1.61 -3.40 21.08
N THR A 94 2.77 -3.38 21.74
CA THR A 94 3.36 -2.14 22.25
C THR A 94 3.98 -1.37 21.09
N VAL A 95 3.65 -0.10 20.96
CA VAL A 95 4.22 0.78 19.94
C VAL A 95 5.66 1.10 20.31
N LEU A 96 6.61 0.61 19.54
CA LEU A 96 8.05 0.85 19.76
C LEU A 96 8.53 2.07 19.00
N VAL A 97 7.98 2.32 17.82
CA VAL A 97 8.26 3.50 17.02
C VAL A 97 7.02 3.92 16.24
N ASN A 98 6.89 5.22 16.02
CA ASN A 98 5.82 5.80 15.19
C ASN A 98 6.29 7.18 14.69
N ASN A 99 6.66 7.25 13.41
CA ASN A 99 7.21 8.46 12.79
C ASN A 99 6.76 8.60 11.32
N GLU A 100 7.08 9.74 10.73
CA GLU A 100 6.98 9.94 9.29
C GLU A 100 8.03 9.11 8.55
N ILE A 101 7.66 8.58 7.38
CA ILE A 101 8.58 7.82 6.51
C ILE A 101 9.55 8.78 5.83
N THR A 102 9.05 9.92 5.35
CA THR A 102 9.84 10.90 4.60
C THR A 102 9.90 12.23 5.32
N SER A 103 10.94 13.00 5.04
CA SER A 103 11.05 14.40 5.45
C SER A 103 10.58 15.39 4.38
N VAL A 104 10.33 14.92 3.17
CA VAL A 104 9.95 15.75 2.02
C VAL A 104 8.48 16.14 2.15
N VAL A 105 8.18 17.42 1.89
CA VAL A 105 6.83 17.98 2.03
C VAL A 105 6.05 17.78 0.73
N ASN A 106 5.72 16.54 0.41
CA ASN A 106 4.86 16.17 -0.71
C ASN A 106 3.46 15.79 -0.21
N ASN A 107 2.50 15.74 -1.10
CA ASN A 107 1.17 15.28 -0.76
C ASN A 107 1.11 13.75 -0.90
N GLU A 108 1.34 13.05 0.20
CA GLU A 108 1.48 11.59 0.27
C GLU A 108 0.18 10.91 0.71
N GLY A 109 0.00 9.65 0.34
CA GLY A 109 -1.16 8.92 0.85
C GLY A 109 -1.28 7.46 0.42
N TYR A 110 -2.20 6.78 1.06
CA TYR A 110 -2.70 5.44 0.73
C TYR A 110 -1.59 4.40 0.58
N GLY A 111 -0.74 4.34 1.59
CA GLY A 111 0.41 3.45 1.59
C GLY A 111 0.08 1.98 1.83
N THR A 112 1.03 1.16 1.48
CA THR A 112 1.06 -0.27 1.70
C THR A 112 2.40 -0.66 2.31
N VAL A 113 2.41 -1.71 3.12
CA VAL A 113 3.64 -2.34 3.62
C VAL A 113 3.65 -3.80 3.22
N ALA A 114 4.79 -4.29 2.75
CA ALA A 114 5.04 -5.70 2.52
C ALA A 114 6.24 -6.14 3.38
N VAL A 115 6.13 -7.27 4.04
CA VAL A 115 7.20 -7.83 4.87
C VAL A 115 7.78 -9.05 4.18
N ASP A 116 9.10 -9.05 4.05
CA ASP A 116 9.80 -10.22 3.53
C ASP A 116 9.63 -11.42 4.46
N PRO A 117 9.06 -12.54 4.00
CA PRO A 117 8.81 -13.68 4.85
C PRO A 117 10.06 -14.41 5.35
N VAL A 118 11.23 -14.09 4.79
CA VAL A 118 12.49 -14.74 5.14
C VAL A 118 13.31 -13.89 6.10
N SER A 119 13.46 -12.61 5.81
CA SER A 119 14.26 -11.70 6.65
C SER A 119 13.42 -10.87 7.62
N GLY A 120 12.13 -10.72 7.40
CA GLY A 120 11.29 -9.78 8.15
C GLY A 120 11.40 -8.31 7.69
N LYS A 121 12.21 -8.03 6.68
CA LYS A 121 12.45 -6.66 6.20
C LYS A 121 11.18 -6.03 5.65
N PRO A 122 10.79 -4.82 6.09
CA PRO A 122 9.61 -4.12 5.61
C PRO A 122 9.93 -3.25 4.40
N PHE A 123 9.04 -3.30 3.43
CA PHE A 123 9.04 -2.51 2.20
C PHE A 123 7.77 -1.67 2.16
N TYR A 124 7.91 -0.39 1.87
CA TYR A 124 6.81 0.57 1.87
C TYR A 124 6.62 1.17 0.49
N ALA A 125 5.37 1.29 0.07
CA ALA A 125 5.02 2.02 -1.15
C ALA A 125 3.78 2.87 -0.90
N TRP A 126 3.71 4.04 -1.53
CA TRP A 126 2.57 4.97 -1.43
C TRP A 126 2.50 5.83 -2.68
N HIS A 127 1.38 6.46 -2.92
CA HIS A 127 1.33 7.46 -3.95
C HIS A 127 1.64 8.85 -3.39
N CYS A 128 2.30 9.68 -4.17
CA CYS A 128 2.54 11.07 -3.84
C CYS A 128 2.73 11.90 -5.11
N ASN A 129 2.61 13.19 -4.97
CA ASN A 129 3.05 14.14 -5.98
C ASN A 129 4.55 14.38 -5.75
N ALA A 130 5.40 13.66 -6.46
CA ALA A 130 6.84 13.61 -6.21
C ALA A 130 7.62 14.67 -6.99
N ASP A 131 7.08 15.15 -8.07
CA ASP A 131 7.70 16.14 -8.93
C ASP A 131 6.89 17.46 -9.04
N THR A 132 7.01 18.18 -10.13
CA THR A 132 6.40 19.48 -10.33
C THR A 132 5.11 19.46 -11.12
N ASP A 133 4.71 18.31 -11.62
CA ASP A 133 3.40 18.16 -12.25
C ASP A 133 2.27 18.00 -11.21
N LEU A 134 1.05 17.83 -11.63
CA LEU A 134 -0.09 17.78 -10.73
C LEU A 134 -0.55 16.35 -10.43
N GLU A 135 0.08 15.38 -11.06
CA GLU A 135 -0.37 14.00 -11.03
C GLU A 135 0.34 13.21 -9.91
N MET A 136 -0.06 11.98 -9.69
CA MET A 136 0.46 11.16 -8.61
C MET A 136 1.29 10.02 -9.17
N GLU A 137 2.47 9.83 -8.62
CA GLU A 137 3.37 8.72 -8.86
C GLU A 137 3.36 7.75 -7.67
N VAL A 138 3.96 6.59 -7.83
CA VAL A 138 4.19 5.65 -6.74
C VAL A 138 5.64 5.72 -6.29
N GLN A 139 5.80 6.12 -5.05
CA GLN A 139 7.07 6.11 -4.33
C GLN A 139 7.25 4.82 -3.56
N PHE A 140 8.51 4.46 -3.35
CA PHE A 140 8.92 3.25 -2.67
C PHE A 140 10.13 3.50 -1.78
N THR A 141 10.21 2.81 -0.65
CA THR A 141 11.40 2.76 0.21
C THR A 141 11.43 1.48 1.03
N VAL A 142 12.54 1.23 1.68
CA VAL A 142 12.74 0.11 2.59
C VAL A 142 13.41 0.59 3.88
N ASP A 143 12.97 0.05 5.02
CA ASP A 143 13.69 0.24 6.27
C ASP A 143 14.88 -0.74 6.29
N GLN A 144 16.08 -0.19 6.17
CA GLN A 144 17.29 -0.99 5.99
C GLN A 144 17.74 -1.70 7.26
N PHE A 145 17.49 -1.08 8.43
CA PHE A 145 18.03 -1.54 9.71
C PHE A 145 16.93 -1.88 10.73
N TYR A 146 15.79 -2.32 10.24
CA TYR A 146 14.60 -2.60 11.04
C TYR A 146 14.84 -3.54 12.23
N GLU A 147 15.94 -4.29 12.27
CA GLU A 147 16.26 -5.23 13.35
C GLU A 147 16.79 -4.56 14.64
N GLY A 148 17.03 -3.28 14.63
CA GLY A 148 17.59 -2.60 15.82
C GLY A 148 17.46 -1.09 15.82
N ILE A 149 17.45 -0.48 14.65
CA ILE A 149 17.32 0.97 14.48
C ILE A 149 16.18 1.21 13.48
N TYR A 150 14.97 1.21 14.01
CA TYR A 150 13.77 1.39 13.20
C TYR A 150 13.70 2.76 12.56
N GLY A 151 13.28 2.80 11.29
CA GLY A 151 13.02 4.03 10.58
C GLY A 151 14.23 4.67 9.91
N LEU A 152 15.27 3.90 9.66
CA LEU A 152 16.34 4.28 8.75
C LEU A 152 16.00 3.83 7.33
N PHE A 153 15.13 4.60 6.71
CA PHE A 153 14.71 4.36 5.35
C PHE A 153 15.81 4.70 4.35
N LEU A 154 15.91 3.92 3.30
CA LEU A 154 16.64 4.32 2.10
C LEU A 154 15.98 5.53 1.45
N ASP A 155 16.72 6.22 0.57
CA ASP A 155 16.15 7.28 -0.25
C ASP A 155 14.93 6.74 -1.01
N THR A 156 13.92 7.58 -1.14
CA THR A 156 12.70 7.21 -1.86
C THR A 156 12.95 7.16 -3.36
N GLU A 157 12.39 6.13 -3.99
CA GLU A 157 12.47 5.92 -5.43
C GLU A 157 11.09 6.01 -6.05
N THR A 158 10.93 6.72 -7.16
CA THR A 158 9.74 6.65 -7.99
C THR A 158 9.77 5.35 -8.79
N VAL A 159 8.83 4.45 -8.54
CA VAL A 159 8.80 3.11 -9.14
C VAL A 159 7.69 2.94 -10.16
N ILE A 160 6.66 3.75 -10.09
CA ILE A 160 5.61 3.86 -11.08
C ILE A 160 5.36 5.33 -11.32
N ASP A 161 5.61 5.74 -12.54
CA ASP A 161 5.41 7.06 -13.05
C ASP A 161 4.71 6.95 -14.41
N ASN A 162 4.21 8.04 -14.92
CA ASN A 162 3.53 8.02 -16.18
C ASN A 162 4.48 7.79 -17.37
N PRO A 163 4.42 6.63 -18.03
CA PRO A 163 5.26 6.35 -19.19
C PRO A 163 4.82 7.11 -20.45
N ILE A 164 3.67 7.79 -20.43
CA ILE A 164 3.08 8.45 -21.61
C ILE A 164 2.68 9.87 -21.22
N THR A 165 3.62 10.77 -21.20
CA THR A 165 3.36 12.19 -21.07
C THR A 165 2.71 12.70 -22.36
N VAL A 166 1.41 12.89 -22.36
CA VAL A 166 0.71 13.51 -23.48
C VAL A 166 0.84 15.04 -23.44
N SER A 167 0.88 15.60 -22.25
CA SER A 167 1.26 16.98 -21.93
C SER A 167 1.35 17.12 -20.41
N ALA A 168 1.99 18.17 -19.91
CA ALA A 168 2.07 18.48 -18.48
C ALA A 168 0.69 18.67 -17.79
N THR A 169 -0.41 18.64 -18.54
CA THR A 169 -1.76 18.82 -18.04
C THR A 169 -2.66 17.60 -18.28
N THR A 170 -2.14 16.53 -18.83
CA THR A 170 -2.89 15.32 -19.23
C THR A 170 -2.19 14.04 -18.82
N ASP A 171 -1.39 14.10 -17.79
CA ASP A 171 -0.69 12.99 -17.24
C ASP A 171 -1.63 12.01 -16.51
N ASN A 172 -1.24 10.75 -16.40
CA ASN A 172 -2.07 9.74 -15.75
C ASN A 172 -1.60 9.55 -14.32
N GLU A 173 -2.47 9.77 -13.36
CA GLU A 173 -2.20 9.43 -11.98
C GLU A 173 -2.06 7.93 -11.77
N PHE A 174 -1.10 7.52 -10.97
CA PHE A 174 -1.02 6.18 -10.42
C PHE A 174 -1.22 6.22 -8.92
N ILE A 175 -2.28 5.56 -8.47
CA ILE A 175 -2.75 5.66 -7.08
C ILE A 175 -2.99 4.29 -6.47
N TRP A 176 -3.13 4.29 -5.14
CA TRP A 176 -3.52 3.15 -4.30
C TRP A 176 -2.65 1.92 -4.52
N PRO A 177 -1.34 2.04 -4.32
CA PRO A 177 -0.45 0.91 -4.49
C PRO A 177 -0.75 -0.20 -3.49
N THR A 178 -0.52 -1.42 -3.94
CA THR A 178 -0.48 -2.62 -3.10
C THR A 178 0.83 -3.33 -3.36
N ALA A 179 1.56 -3.64 -2.30
CA ALA A 179 2.84 -4.35 -2.39
C ALA A 179 2.70 -5.77 -1.84
N VAL A 180 3.33 -6.72 -2.52
CA VAL A 180 3.44 -8.12 -2.07
C VAL A 180 4.82 -8.65 -2.39
N ILE A 181 5.32 -9.58 -1.57
CA ILE A 181 6.60 -10.25 -1.78
C ILE A 181 6.34 -11.73 -2.08
N GLY A 182 6.99 -12.21 -3.13
CA GLY A 182 6.90 -13.58 -3.57
C GLY A 182 8.24 -14.13 -4.07
N PRO A 183 8.25 -15.36 -4.60
CA PRO A 183 9.47 -15.93 -5.16
C PRO A 183 9.94 -15.16 -6.38
N SER A 184 11.26 -15.08 -6.55
CA SER A 184 11.90 -14.60 -7.76
C SER A 184 12.20 -15.77 -8.70
N PRO A 185 12.20 -15.58 -10.03
CA PRO A 185 12.72 -16.57 -10.97
C PRO A 185 14.24 -16.76 -10.87
N PHE A 186 14.94 -15.87 -10.17
CA PHE A 186 16.39 -15.98 -9.97
C PHE A 186 16.70 -16.72 -8.66
N PRO A 187 17.70 -17.62 -8.66
CA PRO A 187 18.10 -18.33 -7.45
C PRO A 187 18.48 -17.37 -6.32
N ASN A 188 18.11 -17.73 -5.09
CA ASN A 188 18.42 -16.99 -3.86
C ASN A 188 17.92 -15.53 -3.85
N LYS A 189 16.89 -15.25 -4.64
CA LYS A 189 16.22 -13.95 -4.64
C LYS A 189 14.73 -14.08 -4.36
N ARG A 190 14.18 -13.02 -3.84
CA ARG A 190 12.74 -12.78 -3.73
C ARG A 190 12.37 -11.60 -4.61
N ARG A 191 11.11 -11.47 -4.90
CA ARG A 191 10.59 -10.39 -5.73
C ARG A 191 9.51 -9.63 -5.01
N ILE A 192 9.66 -8.32 -4.93
CA ILE A 192 8.57 -7.45 -4.59
C ILE A 192 7.82 -7.05 -5.86
N TYR A 193 6.50 -7.11 -5.77
CA TYR A 193 5.58 -6.59 -6.78
C TYR A 193 4.83 -5.42 -6.16
N ILE A 194 4.75 -4.32 -6.89
CA ILE A 194 3.97 -3.15 -6.54
C ILE A 194 2.95 -2.95 -7.65
N ILE A 195 1.69 -3.05 -7.30
CA ILE A 195 0.57 -2.89 -8.24
C ILE A 195 -0.09 -1.58 -7.90
N ALA A 196 -0.20 -0.70 -8.88
CA ALA A 196 -0.96 0.54 -8.76
C ALA A 196 -2.05 0.59 -9.82
N ARG A 197 -2.97 1.48 -9.63
CA ARG A 197 -4.10 1.69 -10.50
C ARG A 197 -3.97 3.05 -11.15
N ASN A 198 -4.17 3.09 -12.46
CA ASN A 198 -4.34 4.35 -13.17
C ASN A 198 -5.68 4.98 -12.77
N SER A 199 -5.65 6.23 -12.33
CA SER A 199 -6.83 7.04 -12.08
C SER A 199 -6.88 8.14 -13.11
N VAL A 200 -7.76 8.00 -14.08
CA VAL A 200 -7.93 9.02 -15.11
C VAL A 200 -8.85 10.12 -14.63
N THR A 201 -8.29 11.28 -14.46
CA THR A 201 -9.06 12.52 -14.33
C THR A 201 -9.36 13.15 -15.69
N HIS A 202 -8.79 12.63 -16.77
CA HIS A 202 -8.85 13.19 -18.11
C HIS A 202 -9.43 12.23 -19.16
N THR A 203 -9.99 12.80 -20.22
CA THR A 203 -10.74 12.13 -21.29
C THR A 203 -9.92 11.21 -22.20
N TYR A 204 -8.61 11.04 -22.00
CA TYR A 204 -7.71 10.47 -23.01
C TYR A 204 -7.15 9.07 -22.71
N GLY A 205 -7.57 8.43 -21.65
CA GLY A 205 -7.09 7.08 -21.36
C GLY A 205 -8.14 6.21 -20.68
N PRO A 206 -8.01 4.90 -20.77
CA PRO A 206 -8.87 4.00 -20.03
C PRO A 206 -8.56 4.15 -18.54
N SER A 207 -9.56 4.53 -17.77
CA SER A 207 -9.46 4.55 -16.31
C SER A 207 -9.29 3.13 -15.78
N GLU A 208 -8.61 3.03 -14.63
CA GLU A 208 -8.54 1.80 -13.84
C GLU A 208 -7.69 0.66 -14.44
N ASN A 209 -6.76 0.96 -15.33
CA ASN A 209 -5.78 -0.01 -15.74
C ASN A 209 -4.76 -0.24 -14.63
N PRO A 210 -4.50 -1.50 -14.23
CA PRO A 210 -3.41 -1.81 -13.32
C PRO A 210 -2.07 -1.69 -14.03
N ILE A 211 -1.09 -1.16 -13.31
CA ILE A 211 0.32 -1.23 -13.67
C ILE A 211 1.05 -2.02 -12.60
N ILE A 212 2.09 -2.74 -12.97
CA ILE A 212 2.88 -3.55 -12.06
C ILE A 212 4.35 -3.19 -12.24
N ALA A 213 4.95 -2.70 -11.18
CA ALA A 213 6.40 -2.63 -11.04
C ALA A 213 6.90 -3.81 -10.22
N TYR A 214 8.13 -4.25 -10.44
CA TYR A 214 8.75 -5.27 -9.62
C TYR A 214 10.27 -5.10 -9.53
N ALA A 215 10.84 -5.60 -8.44
CA ALA A 215 12.28 -5.68 -8.25
C ALA A 215 12.68 -6.98 -7.57
N ASP A 216 13.82 -7.53 -7.98
CA ASP A 216 14.42 -8.70 -7.35
C ASP A 216 15.45 -8.27 -6.31
N PHE A 217 15.37 -8.80 -5.11
CA PHE A 217 16.30 -8.53 -4.04
C PHE A 217 16.82 -9.83 -3.41
N GLY A 218 18.01 -9.78 -2.85
CA GLY A 218 18.67 -10.90 -2.18
C GLY A 218 18.62 -10.79 -0.67
N GLU A 219 19.20 -11.77 -0.01
CA GLU A 219 19.48 -11.78 1.43
C GLU A 219 20.79 -11.04 1.69
N ASN A 220 20.79 -9.74 1.76
CA ASN A 220 21.92 -8.95 2.26
C ASN A 220 21.41 -7.87 3.21
#